data_26b281c8e64475e30f5b7e06a82e6950
#
_entry.id   26b281c8e64475e30f5b7e06a82e6950
#
_cell.length_a   1.000
_cell.length_b   1.000
_cell.length_c   1.000
_cell.angle_alpha   90.00
_cell.angle_beta   90.00
_cell.angle_gamma   90.00
#
_symmetry.space_group_name_H-M   'P 1'
#
loop_
_entity.id
_entity.type
_entity.pdbx_description
1 polymer ?
#
loop_
_entity_poly.entity_id
_entity_poly.type
_entity_poly.pdbx_seq_one_letter_code
_entity_poly.pdbx_strand_id
1 'polypeptide(L)'
;MCSQILYFIVLFWWRQVFGETEFALRSLSAVLGIGSTIVIFFTALRIYGKKHALWSLLIMTFSSFCVIYSQEARIYAFATFIASLQLYFFSKVLVKNKAHQGTSIWLFSIFTALGIFSNITMWFLTTALCLSHIAIYRNFKQWLQWWLPAAFLSLPSIIYHLTLPGATDPESIKIARSGLPIIQNILFVLNGLLVGTTYGPSMEQLRGDDRVQVMLSYWPQMLLLLIVGTAIFLALVRVLLIHKKKSREQHADYFFTSVFVIAFLLGLLLAIVAKTNWVPRHSYYLWLPLAMLIPSALSQRPSIGSKRYRVSQLAQIAVISLIVLNIYSLFNYYFNENYQKDDYRSAVQYIIKNRSSSTQSVFLFGNPRLFRYYGDTLSLDGRKLGDELKKGIKNENFAGKIEKLTNRADTVLIVVNRDYLFPKGLIEKEMSDLYNLDSQVNFTYFKIYRFPRKRN
;
A
#
# COMPACT_ATOMS: atom_id res chain seq x y z
N MET A 1 5.80 -9.20 -12.67
CA MET A 1 6.08 -7.77 -12.92
C MET A 1 5.29 -7.17 -14.08
N CYS A 2 4.78 -7.95 -15.02
CA CYS A 2 4.11 -7.43 -16.23
C CYS A 2 2.69 -6.89 -16.07
N SER A 3 2.03 -7.04 -14.93
CA SER A 3 0.64 -6.60 -14.69
C SER A 3 0.48 -5.08 -14.42
N GLN A 4 1.54 -4.27 -14.59
CA GLN A 4 1.54 -2.84 -14.22
C GLN A 4 1.97 -1.94 -15.39
N ILE A 5 1.87 -2.44 -16.63
CA ILE A 5 2.42 -1.77 -17.82
C ILE A 5 1.85 -0.37 -17.98
N LEU A 6 0.54 -0.19 -17.82
CA LEU A 6 -0.11 1.11 -18.05
C LEU A 6 0.45 2.21 -17.15
N TYR A 7 0.67 1.93 -15.87
CA TYR A 7 1.28 2.89 -14.96
C TYR A 7 2.70 3.28 -15.42
N PHE A 8 3.51 2.31 -15.84
CA PHE A 8 4.87 2.58 -16.29
C PHE A 8 4.93 3.34 -17.62
N ILE A 9 3.95 3.14 -18.51
CA ILE A 9 3.82 3.95 -19.74
C ILE A 9 3.53 5.41 -19.36
N VAL A 10 2.57 5.65 -18.46
CA VAL A 10 2.24 7.00 -17.99
C VAL A 10 3.44 7.62 -17.26
N LEU A 11 4.13 6.87 -16.41
CA LEU A 11 5.33 7.32 -15.70
C LEU A 11 6.48 7.62 -16.68
N PHE A 12 6.63 6.86 -17.74
CA PHE A 12 7.62 7.11 -18.78
C PHE A 12 7.42 8.48 -19.43
N TRP A 13 6.20 8.79 -19.86
CA TRP A 13 5.88 10.11 -20.43
C TRP A 13 5.98 11.24 -19.43
N TRP A 14 5.57 10.99 -18.18
CA TRP A 14 5.73 11.94 -17.10
C TRP A 14 7.21 12.31 -16.86
N ARG A 15 8.06 11.32 -16.87
CA ARG A 15 9.51 11.47 -16.73
C ARG A 15 10.14 12.34 -17.84
N GLN A 16 9.66 12.22 -19.08
CA GLN A 16 10.14 13.04 -20.20
C GLN A 16 9.86 14.53 -19.99
N VAL A 17 8.77 14.86 -19.29
CA VAL A 17 8.34 16.25 -19.04
C VAL A 17 8.96 16.82 -17.77
N PHE A 18 9.00 16.04 -16.69
CA PHE A 18 9.37 16.50 -15.34
C PHE A 18 10.73 16.02 -14.85
N GLY A 19 11.42 15.17 -15.60
CA GLY A 19 12.74 14.62 -15.28
C GLY A 19 12.70 13.36 -14.40
N GLU A 20 13.91 12.92 -13.98
CA GLU A 20 14.12 11.63 -13.30
C GLU A 20 14.39 11.74 -11.80
N THR A 21 14.25 12.93 -11.22
CA THR A 21 14.45 13.09 -9.78
C THR A 21 13.39 12.32 -8.98
N GLU A 22 13.71 11.93 -7.74
CA GLU A 22 12.72 11.25 -6.87
C GLU A 22 11.44 12.05 -6.74
N PHE A 23 11.55 13.38 -6.62
CA PHE A 23 10.40 14.28 -6.55
C PHE A 23 9.56 14.18 -7.83
N ALA A 24 10.19 14.27 -9.00
CA ALA A 24 9.50 14.19 -10.28
C ALA A 24 8.79 12.84 -10.47
N LEU A 25 9.43 11.71 -10.12
CA LEU A 25 8.82 10.39 -10.25
C LEU A 25 7.66 10.17 -9.26
N ARG A 26 7.75 10.72 -8.05
CA ARG A 26 6.70 10.59 -7.02
C ARG A 26 5.55 11.57 -7.25
N SER A 27 5.80 12.71 -7.88
CA SER A 27 4.77 13.73 -8.11
C SER A 27 3.61 13.24 -8.99
N LEU A 28 3.86 12.30 -9.93
CA LEU A 28 2.77 11.65 -10.68
C LEU A 28 1.77 10.98 -9.73
N SER A 29 2.27 10.18 -8.78
CA SER A 29 1.41 9.49 -7.80
C SER A 29 0.69 10.49 -6.88
N ALA A 30 1.34 11.59 -6.50
CA ALA A 30 0.74 12.64 -5.68
C ALA A 30 -0.42 13.33 -6.43
N VAL A 31 -0.23 13.70 -7.69
CA VAL A 31 -1.28 14.30 -8.54
C VAL A 31 -2.48 13.36 -8.69
N LEU A 32 -2.23 12.07 -8.93
CA LEU A 32 -3.28 11.06 -9.04
C LEU A 32 -4.00 10.81 -7.71
N GLY A 33 -3.31 10.87 -6.57
CA GLY A 33 -3.90 10.79 -5.25
C GLY A 33 -4.83 11.97 -4.96
N ILE A 34 -4.41 13.19 -5.28
CA ILE A 34 -5.25 14.40 -5.20
C ILE A 34 -6.45 14.26 -6.14
N GLY A 35 -6.24 13.82 -7.38
CA GLY A 35 -7.29 13.55 -8.34
C GLY A 35 -8.33 12.56 -7.81
N SER A 36 -7.88 11.46 -7.17
CA SER A 36 -8.78 10.49 -6.53
C SER A 36 -9.67 11.13 -5.47
N THR A 37 -9.08 11.98 -4.62
CA THR A 37 -9.79 12.69 -3.55
C THR A 37 -10.86 13.62 -4.10
N ILE A 38 -10.53 14.37 -5.16
CA ILE A 38 -11.46 15.25 -5.86
C ILE A 38 -12.61 14.46 -6.52
N VAL A 39 -12.30 13.35 -7.18
CA VAL A 39 -13.31 12.51 -7.84
C VAL A 39 -14.27 11.89 -6.80
N ILE A 40 -13.77 11.42 -5.66
CA ILE A 40 -14.59 10.90 -4.56
C ILE A 40 -15.46 12.01 -3.95
N PHE A 41 -14.93 13.24 -3.79
CA PHE A 41 -15.75 14.38 -3.37
C PHE A 41 -16.93 14.60 -4.31
N PHE A 42 -16.73 14.65 -5.64
CA PHE A 42 -17.81 14.84 -6.58
C PHE A 42 -18.76 13.62 -6.66
N THR A 43 -18.27 12.42 -6.44
CA THR A 43 -19.11 11.21 -6.32
C THR A 43 -20.05 11.32 -5.12
N ALA A 44 -19.50 11.67 -3.95
CA ALA A 44 -20.26 11.87 -2.72
C ALA A 44 -21.25 13.04 -2.85
N LEU A 45 -20.82 14.16 -3.45
CA LEU A 45 -21.67 15.33 -3.71
C LEU A 45 -22.90 14.96 -4.55
N ARG A 46 -22.70 14.17 -5.59
CA ARG A 46 -23.78 13.69 -6.46
C ARG A 46 -24.77 12.78 -5.74
N ILE A 47 -24.29 11.90 -4.88
CA ILE A 47 -25.13 10.87 -4.23
C ILE A 47 -25.78 11.40 -2.97
N TYR A 48 -25.01 12.04 -2.11
CA TYR A 48 -25.39 12.37 -0.73
C TYR A 48 -25.52 13.88 -0.44
N GLY A 49 -24.96 14.73 -1.31
CA GLY A 49 -24.96 16.17 -1.14
C GLY A 49 -23.71 16.72 -0.41
N LYS A 50 -23.68 18.05 -0.26
CA LYS A 50 -22.47 18.82 0.11
C LYS A 50 -21.86 18.42 1.45
N LYS A 51 -22.68 18.24 2.49
CA LYS A 51 -22.18 17.92 3.84
C LYS A 51 -21.43 16.58 3.85
N HIS A 52 -22.01 15.57 3.26
CA HIS A 52 -21.40 14.24 3.15
C HIS A 52 -20.11 14.28 2.30
N ALA A 53 -20.15 15.00 1.16
CA ALA A 53 -18.99 15.17 0.30
C ALA A 53 -17.80 15.82 1.02
N LEU A 54 -18.06 16.84 1.87
CA LEU A 54 -16.99 17.46 2.67
C LEU A 54 -16.37 16.49 3.67
N TRP A 55 -17.16 15.63 4.32
CA TRP A 55 -16.61 14.60 5.19
C TRP A 55 -15.82 13.54 4.42
N SER A 56 -16.32 13.10 3.26
CA SER A 56 -15.55 12.19 2.38
C SER A 56 -14.22 12.82 1.95
N LEU A 57 -14.22 14.12 1.61
CA LEU A 57 -13.02 14.87 1.28
C LEU A 57 -12.03 14.88 2.45
N LEU A 58 -12.48 15.21 3.66
CA LEU A 58 -11.62 15.23 4.85
C LEU A 58 -11.04 13.86 5.16
N ILE A 59 -11.86 12.81 5.11
CA ILE A 59 -11.43 11.42 5.34
C ILE A 59 -10.38 11.00 4.32
N MET A 60 -10.59 11.31 3.04
CA MET A 60 -9.61 11.01 1.98
C MET A 60 -8.30 11.80 2.14
N THR A 61 -8.41 13.10 2.46
CA THR A 61 -7.25 13.99 2.57
C THR A 61 -6.35 13.62 3.75
N PHE A 62 -6.93 13.29 4.90
CA PHE A 62 -6.18 12.91 6.10
C PHE A 62 -5.90 11.42 6.22
N SER A 63 -6.39 10.60 5.29
CA SER A 63 -6.10 9.17 5.30
C SER A 63 -4.60 8.92 5.12
N SER A 64 -3.95 8.41 6.16
CA SER A 64 -2.55 7.99 6.10
C SER A 64 -2.33 6.91 5.03
N PHE A 65 -3.32 6.02 4.82
CA PHE A 65 -3.30 5.06 3.73
C PHE A 65 -3.19 5.76 2.37
N CYS A 66 -4.06 6.73 2.07
CA CYS A 66 -4.03 7.44 0.78
C CYS A 66 -2.76 8.27 0.62
N VAL A 67 -2.35 9.00 1.67
CA VAL A 67 -1.17 9.88 1.62
C VAL A 67 0.11 9.08 1.40
N ILE A 68 0.33 7.99 2.16
CA ILE A 68 1.54 7.16 2.07
C ILE A 68 1.67 6.57 0.65
N TYR A 69 0.59 6.00 0.09
CA TYR A 69 0.65 5.38 -1.24
C TYR A 69 0.62 6.38 -2.39
N SER A 70 0.19 7.62 -2.17
CA SER A 70 0.33 8.70 -3.16
C SER A 70 1.74 9.29 -3.23
N GLN A 71 2.62 8.96 -2.27
CA GLN A 71 4.03 9.36 -2.29
C GLN A 71 4.98 8.25 -2.77
N GLU A 72 4.44 7.16 -3.24
CA GLU A 72 5.23 6.08 -3.83
C GLU A 72 5.13 6.13 -5.36
N ALA A 73 6.27 6.09 -6.06
CA ALA A 73 6.31 5.93 -7.52
C ALA A 73 5.91 4.49 -7.90
N ARG A 74 4.66 4.12 -7.57
CA ARG A 74 4.04 2.81 -7.75
C ARG A 74 2.60 2.93 -8.20
N ILE A 75 2.07 1.84 -8.70
CA ILE A 75 0.73 1.77 -9.30
C ILE A 75 -0.44 2.15 -8.37
N TYR A 76 -0.28 2.17 -7.04
CA TYR A 76 -1.41 2.23 -6.11
C TYR A 76 -2.26 3.49 -6.26
N ALA A 77 -1.62 4.68 -6.33
CA ALA A 77 -2.33 5.93 -6.55
C ALA A 77 -3.03 5.96 -7.92
N PHE A 78 -2.38 5.42 -8.97
CA PHE A 78 -2.95 5.31 -10.30
C PHE A 78 -4.19 4.42 -10.31
N ALA A 79 -4.09 3.23 -9.71
CA ALA A 79 -5.22 2.30 -9.64
C ALA A 79 -6.38 2.88 -8.80
N THR A 80 -6.09 3.58 -7.70
CA THR A 80 -7.09 4.29 -6.89
C THR A 80 -7.79 5.38 -7.70
N PHE A 81 -7.05 6.13 -8.53
CA PHE A 81 -7.62 7.16 -9.38
C PHE A 81 -8.55 6.58 -10.44
N ILE A 82 -8.13 5.54 -11.15
CA ILE A 82 -8.98 4.84 -12.13
C ILE A 82 -10.22 4.26 -11.46
N ALA A 83 -10.08 3.62 -10.28
CA ALA A 83 -11.20 3.10 -9.50
C ALA A 83 -12.18 4.21 -9.06
N SER A 84 -11.67 5.38 -8.69
CA SER A 84 -12.49 6.55 -8.34
C SER A 84 -13.31 7.05 -9.54
N LEU A 85 -12.69 7.10 -10.72
CA LEU A 85 -13.39 7.46 -11.97
C LEU A 85 -14.44 6.40 -12.34
N GLN A 86 -14.15 5.12 -12.20
CA GLN A 86 -15.11 4.04 -12.39
C GLN A 86 -16.34 4.26 -11.49
N LEU A 87 -16.14 4.52 -10.18
CA LEU A 87 -17.21 4.80 -9.24
C LEU A 87 -17.99 6.08 -9.59
N TYR A 88 -17.30 7.13 -10.00
CA TYR A 88 -17.94 8.39 -10.39
C TYR A 88 -18.91 8.22 -11.56
N PHE A 89 -18.50 7.54 -12.62
CA PHE A 89 -19.38 7.30 -13.75
C PHE A 89 -20.49 6.32 -13.40
N PHE A 90 -20.22 5.29 -12.61
CA PHE A 90 -21.24 4.37 -12.12
C PHE A 90 -22.24 5.04 -11.18
N SER A 91 -21.88 6.11 -10.46
CA SER A 91 -22.78 6.82 -9.55
C SER A 91 -24.07 7.33 -10.20
N LYS A 92 -24.11 7.46 -11.52
CA LYS A 92 -25.35 7.79 -12.25
C LYS A 92 -26.44 6.73 -12.13
N VAL A 93 -26.06 5.46 -11.98
CA VAL A 93 -27.01 4.36 -11.65
C VAL A 93 -27.65 4.61 -10.31
N LEU A 94 -26.82 4.97 -9.30
CA LEU A 94 -27.27 5.19 -7.92
C LEU A 94 -28.25 6.37 -7.82
N VAL A 95 -28.06 7.39 -8.65
CA VAL A 95 -28.88 8.62 -8.67
C VAL A 95 -30.07 8.52 -9.61
N LYS A 96 -30.20 7.43 -10.39
CA LYS A 96 -31.22 7.24 -11.43
C LYS A 96 -31.26 8.40 -12.44
N ASN A 97 -30.11 9.04 -12.68
CA ASN A 97 -30.01 10.16 -13.62
C ASN A 97 -29.82 9.65 -15.05
N LYS A 98 -30.79 9.94 -15.91
CA LYS A 98 -30.74 9.52 -17.31
C LYS A 98 -29.98 10.50 -18.23
N ALA A 99 -29.66 11.72 -17.79
CA ALA A 99 -28.93 12.69 -18.57
C ALA A 99 -27.53 12.17 -18.94
N HIS A 100 -27.17 12.17 -20.20
CA HIS A 100 -25.91 11.67 -20.73
C HIS A 100 -25.56 10.24 -20.27
N GLN A 101 -26.56 9.36 -20.11
CA GLN A 101 -26.37 8.00 -19.65
C GLN A 101 -25.45 7.20 -20.58
N GLY A 102 -25.59 7.33 -21.88
CA GLY A 102 -24.76 6.65 -22.89
C GLY A 102 -23.26 6.97 -22.70
N THR A 103 -22.91 8.25 -22.63
CA THR A 103 -21.52 8.69 -22.37
C THR A 103 -20.98 8.11 -21.08
N SER A 104 -21.81 8.06 -20.02
CA SER A 104 -21.36 7.52 -18.72
C SER A 104 -21.15 6.02 -18.74
N ILE A 105 -21.93 5.27 -19.51
CA ILE A 105 -21.75 3.83 -19.73
C ILE A 105 -20.40 3.60 -20.42
N TRP A 106 -20.11 4.34 -21.48
CA TRP A 106 -18.83 4.20 -22.20
C TRP A 106 -17.63 4.57 -21.34
N LEU A 107 -17.68 5.70 -20.61
CA LEU A 107 -16.60 6.11 -19.72
C LEU A 107 -16.42 5.12 -18.55
N PHE A 108 -17.50 4.64 -17.95
CA PHE A 108 -17.46 3.56 -16.96
C PHE A 108 -16.76 2.32 -17.51
N SER A 109 -17.14 1.91 -18.74
CA SER A 109 -16.58 0.72 -19.39
C SER A 109 -15.09 0.88 -19.69
N ILE A 110 -14.68 2.06 -20.18
CA ILE A 110 -13.28 2.39 -20.44
C ILE A 110 -12.47 2.34 -19.14
N PHE A 111 -12.92 3.01 -18.06
CA PHE A 111 -12.20 2.99 -16.79
C PHE A 111 -12.22 1.62 -16.11
N THR A 112 -13.24 0.81 -16.33
CA THR A 112 -13.26 -0.59 -15.91
C THR A 112 -12.16 -1.39 -16.63
N ALA A 113 -12.09 -1.30 -17.95
CA ALA A 113 -11.08 -2.00 -18.76
C ALA A 113 -9.66 -1.53 -18.42
N LEU A 114 -9.42 -0.21 -18.31
CA LEU A 114 -8.13 0.36 -17.90
C LEU A 114 -7.75 -0.07 -16.49
N GLY A 115 -8.70 -0.14 -15.56
CA GLY A 115 -8.48 -0.59 -14.20
C GLY A 115 -8.02 -2.05 -14.16
N ILE A 116 -8.75 -2.94 -14.81
CA ILE A 116 -8.41 -4.37 -14.92
C ILE A 116 -7.04 -4.56 -15.56
N PHE A 117 -6.75 -3.82 -16.63
CA PHE A 117 -5.45 -3.86 -17.30
C PHE A 117 -4.32 -3.36 -16.42
N SER A 118 -4.59 -2.36 -15.56
CA SER A 118 -3.57 -1.75 -14.70
C SER A 118 -3.20 -2.60 -13.50
N ASN A 119 -4.18 -3.26 -12.87
CA ASN A 119 -3.95 -4.01 -11.65
C ASN A 119 -4.98 -5.13 -11.47
N ILE A 120 -4.47 -6.33 -11.22
CA ILE A 120 -5.31 -7.52 -11.00
C ILE A 120 -6.30 -7.35 -9.84
N THR A 121 -5.98 -6.56 -8.81
CA THR A 121 -6.90 -6.34 -7.69
C THR A 121 -8.13 -5.49 -8.05
N MET A 122 -8.14 -4.82 -9.22
CA MET A 122 -9.33 -4.15 -9.74
C MET A 122 -10.48 -5.12 -10.05
N TRP A 123 -10.18 -6.40 -10.28
CA TRP A 123 -11.20 -7.43 -10.40
C TRP A 123 -12.11 -7.49 -9.19
N PHE A 124 -11.58 -7.34 -7.97
CA PHE A 124 -12.38 -7.42 -6.75
C PHE A 124 -13.39 -6.28 -6.67
N LEU A 125 -12.97 -5.05 -6.96
CA LEU A 125 -13.90 -3.91 -7.00
C LEU A 125 -14.93 -4.07 -8.13
N THR A 126 -14.47 -4.40 -9.33
CA THR A 126 -15.35 -4.54 -10.51
C THR A 126 -16.39 -5.64 -10.30
N THR A 127 -15.99 -6.82 -9.80
CA THR A 127 -16.89 -7.92 -9.48
C THR A 127 -17.88 -7.53 -8.36
N ALA A 128 -17.37 -6.86 -7.32
CA ALA A 128 -18.23 -6.40 -6.23
C ALA A 128 -19.27 -5.38 -6.70
N LEU A 129 -18.89 -4.42 -7.56
CA LEU A 129 -19.82 -3.47 -8.18
C LEU A 129 -20.87 -4.19 -9.04
N CYS A 130 -20.43 -5.16 -9.84
CA CYS A 130 -21.28 -5.94 -10.73
C CYS A 130 -22.35 -6.71 -9.96
N LEU A 131 -21.93 -7.47 -8.96
CA LEU A 131 -22.83 -8.28 -8.12
C LEU A 131 -23.75 -7.40 -7.26
N SER A 132 -23.23 -6.31 -6.69
CA SER A 132 -24.05 -5.37 -5.92
C SER A 132 -25.09 -4.67 -6.78
N HIS A 133 -24.76 -4.35 -8.04
CA HIS A 133 -25.71 -3.73 -8.96
C HIS A 133 -26.93 -4.63 -9.18
N ILE A 134 -26.74 -5.88 -9.55
CA ILE A 134 -27.87 -6.79 -9.81
C ILE A 134 -28.62 -7.14 -8.52
N ALA A 135 -27.92 -7.36 -7.41
CA ALA A 135 -28.53 -7.75 -6.14
C ALA A 135 -29.45 -6.66 -5.57
N ILE A 136 -29.06 -5.37 -5.68
CA ILE A 136 -29.79 -4.26 -5.07
C ILE A 136 -30.84 -3.66 -6.01
N TYR A 137 -30.47 -3.44 -7.28
CA TYR A 137 -31.40 -2.79 -8.22
C TYR A 137 -32.33 -3.75 -8.93
N ARG A 138 -31.98 -5.05 -9.01
CA ARG A 138 -32.81 -6.12 -9.59
C ARG A 138 -33.33 -5.82 -10.99
N ASN A 139 -32.62 -4.98 -11.77
CA ASN A 139 -32.95 -4.59 -13.12
C ASN A 139 -31.93 -5.16 -14.10
N PHE A 140 -32.22 -6.36 -14.62
CA PHE A 140 -31.32 -7.10 -15.49
C PHE A 140 -31.03 -6.35 -16.81
N LYS A 141 -32.02 -5.66 -17.39
CA LYS A 141 -31.82 -4.87 -18.62
C LYS A 141 -30.82 -3.72 -18.38
N GLN A 142 -31.00 -2.97 -17.31
CA GLN A 142 -30.06 -1.91 -16.92
C GLN A 142 -28.67 -2.48 -16.59
N TRP A 143 -28.63 -3.60 -15.90
CA TRP A 143 -27.38 -4.29 -15.57
C TRP A 143 -26.62 -4.68 -16.85
N LEU A 144 -27.26 -5.31 -17.85
CA LEU A 144 -26.66 -5.63 -19.14
C LEU A 144 -26.14 -4.39 -19.87
N GLN A 145 -26.92 -3.29 -19.89
CA GLN A 145 -26.50 -2.04 -20.54
C GLN A 145 -25.17 -1.48 -19.98
N TRP A 146 -24.92 -1.65 -18.70
CA TRP A 146 -23.69 -1.16 -18.05
C TRP A 146 -22.53 -2.16 -18.14
N TRP A 147 -22.82 -3.44 -18.01
CA TRP A 147 -21.78 -4.45 -17.84
C TRP A 147 -21.36 -5.13 -19.14
N LEU A 148 -22.22 -5.21 -20.15
CA LEU A 148 -21.86 -5.81 -21.44
C LEU A 148 -20.78 -5.01 -22.17
N PRO A 149 -20.85 -3.67 -22.32
CA PRO A 149 -19.75 -2.89 -22.90
C PRO A 149 -18.47 -2.94 -22.05
N ALA A 150 -18.60 -2.93 -20.72
CA ALA A 150 -17.46 -3.04 -19.83
C ALA A 150 -16.75 -4.40 -19.97
N ALA A 151 -17.50 -5.50 -20.03
CA ALA A 151 -16.94 -6.83 -20.26
C ALA A 151 -16.24 -6.92 -21.61
N PHE A 152 -16.90 -6.42 -22.68
CA PHE A 152 -16.32 -6.43 -24.02
C PHE A 152 -14.99 -5.67 -24.10
N LEU A 153 -14.94 -4.44 -23.58
CA LEU A 153 -13.71 -3.64 -23.56
C LEU A 153 -12.63 -4.23 -22.64
N SER A 154 -13.00 -5.05 -21.66
CA SER A 154 -12.05 -5.69 -20.77
C SER A 154 -11.45 -6.99 -21.35
N LEU A 155 -12.01 -7.56 -22.42
CA LEU A 155 -11.52 -8.81 -23.03
C LEU A 155 -10.01 -8.80 -23.35
N PRO A 156 -9.43 -7.76 -23.95
CA PRO A 156 -7.99 -7.72 -24.21
C PRO A 156 -7.16 -7.80 -22.93
N SER A 157 -7.63 -7.13 -21.87
CA SER A 157 -6.97 -7.14 -20.55
C SER A 157 -7.05 -8.50 -19.90
N ILE A 158 -8.17 -9.20 -20.02
CA ILE A 158 -8.39 -10.55 -19.52
C ILE A 158 -7.45 -11.53 -20.24
N ILE A 159 -7.45 -11.50 -21.59
CA ILE A 159 -6.57 -12.34 -22.40
C ILE A 159 -5.11 -12.10 -22.01
N TYR A 160 -4.71 -10.83 -21.92
CA TYR A 160 -3.36 -10.44 -21.51
C TYR A 160 -2.96 -11.07 -20.16
N HIS A 161 -3.82 -10.97 -19.12
CA HIS A 161 -3.51 -11.55 -17.80
C HIS A 161 -3.49 -13.08 -17.80
N LEU A 162 -4.27 -13.74 -18.65
CA LEU A 162 -4.27 -15.21 -18.76
C LEU A 162 -3.07 -15.73 -19.55
N THR A 163 -2.53 -14.93 -20.48
CA THR A 163 -1.41 -15.36 -21.36
C THR A 163 -0.03 -14.93 -20.85
N LEU A 164 0.03 -14.12 -19.77
CA LEU A 164 1.30 -13.62 -19.24
C LEU A 164 2.22 -14.76 -18.77
N PRO A 165 3.43 -14.88 -19.33
CA PRO A 165 4.45 -15.79 -18.80
C PRO A 165 4.84 -15.34 -17.38
N GLY A 166 4.79 -16.25 -16.42
CA GLY A 166 5.18 -15.99 -15.02
C GLY A 166 4.04 -15.67 -14.05
N ALA A 167 2.78 -15.61 -14.51
CA ALA A 167 1.63 -15.62 -13.59
C ALA A 167 1.59 -16.90 -12.73
N THR A 168 2.25 -17.95 -13.20
CA THR A 168 2.37 -19.26 -12.57
C THR A 168 3.80 -19.60 -12.13
N ASP A 169 4.74 -18.63 -12.12
CA ASP A 169 6.10 -18.89 -11.68
C ASP A 169 6.12 -19.33 -10.20
N PRO A 170 6.58 -20.58 -9.93
CA PRO A 170 6.59 -21.14 -8.58
C PRO A 170 7.45 -20.34 -7.59
N GLU A 171 8.51 -19.64 -8.05
CA GLU A 171 9.35 -18.84 -7.17
C GLU A 171 8.68 -17.54 -6.74
N SER A 172 8.02 -16.83 -7.64
CA SER A 172 7.28 -15.62 -7.29
C SER A 172 6.10 -15.91 -6.36
N ILE A 173 5.47 -17.09 -6.53
CA ILE A 173 4.41 -17.59 -5.65
C ILE A 173 4.98 -18.00 -4.28
N LYS A 174 6.14 -18.64 -4.22
CA LYS A 174 6.80 -19.04 -2.95
C LYS A 174 7.16 -17.84 -2.08
N ILE A 175 7.66 -16.74 -2.66
CA ILE A 175 7.99 -15.51 -1.94
C ILE A 175 6.74 -14.83 -1.34
N ALA A 176 5.58 -14.96 -2.00
CA ALA A 176 4.31 -14.45 -1.50
C ALA A 176 3.66 -15.35 -0.43
N ARG A 177 4.07 -16.62 -0.32
CA ARG A 177 3.51 -17.66 0.56
C ARG A 177 4.11 -17.68 1.97
N SER A 178 4.41 -16.57 2.59
CA SER A 178 4.78 -16.55 4.00
C SER A 178 3.51 -16.51 4.86
N GLY A 179 3.06 -17.69 5.30
CA GLY A 179 1.76 -17.91 5.94
C GLY A 179 1.53 -17.18 7.25
N LEU A 180 1.18 -15.90 7.20
CA LEU A 180 0.55 -15.27 8.35
C LEU A 180 -0.83 -15.92 8.59
N PRO A 181 -1.21 -16.20 9.84
CA PRO A 181 -2.56 -16.65 10.16
C PRO A 181 -3.61 -15.71 9.58
N ILE A 182 -4.74 -16.25 9.12
CA ILE A 182 -5.81 -15.50 8.45
C ILE A 182 -6.28 -14.30 9.28
N ILE A 183 -6.41 -14.47 10.59
CA ILE A 183 -6.82 -13.41 11.52
C ILE A 183 -5.81 -12.25 11.49
N GLN A 184 -4.51 -12.54 11.50
CA GLN A 184 -3.47 -11.52 11.43
C GLN A 184 -3.51 -10.76 10.09
N ASN A 185 -3.76 -11.45 8.97
CA ASN A 185 -3.95 -10.81 7.67
C ASN A 185 -5.14 -9.85 7.68
N ILE A 186 -6.28 -10.26 8.23
CA ILE A 186 -7.48 -9.42 8.34
C ILE A 186 -7.19 -8.17 9.18
N LEU A 187 -6.64 -8.37 10.38
CA LEU A 187 -6.30 -7.26 11.28
C LEU A 187 -5.29 -6.30 10.65
N PHE A 188 -4.29 -6.82 9.95
CA PHE A 188 -3.29 -6.00 9.28
C PHE A 188 -3.88 -5.17 8.13
N VAL A 189 -4.77 -5.75 7.34
CA VAL A 189 -5.46 -5.02 6.26
C VAL A 189 -6.39 -3.96 6.84
N LEU A 190 -7.19 -4.27 7.85
CA LEU A 190 -8.10 -3.31 8.47
C LEU A 190 -7.35 -2.17 9.15
N ASN A 191 -6.29 -2.48 9.92
CA ASN A 191 -5.42 -1.46 10.50
C ASN A 191 -4.84 -0.54 9.42
N GLY A 192 -4.24 -1.14 8.38
CA GLY A 192 -3.62 -0.38 7.30
C GLY A 192 -4.59 0.49 6.51
N LEU A 193 -5.84 0.04 6.32
CA LEU A 193 -6.89 0.84 5.68
C LEU A 193 -7.36 1.99 6.59
N LEU A 194 -7.64 1.72 7.87
CA LEU A 194 -8.21 2.72 8.77
C LEU A 194 -7.23 3.80 9.18
N VAL A 195 -5.99 3.43 9.52
CA VAL A 195 -5.00 4.36 10.11
C VAL A 195 -3.61 4.27 9.48
N GLY A 196 -3.47 3.49 8.40
CA GLY A 196 -2.18 3.29 7.73
C GLY A 196 -1.26 2.31 8.47
N THR A 197 -0.07 2.11 7.90
CA THR A 197 0.92 1.15 8.43
C THR A 197 1.90 1.77 9.41
N THR A 198 1.73 3.05 9.74
CA THR A 198 2.58 3.81 10.65
C THR A 198 1.88 4.14 11.98
N TYR A 199 0.73 3.50 12.24
CA TYR A 199 0.05 3.50 13.51
C TYR A 199 0.22 2.13 14.17
N GLY A 200 0.97 2.06 15.25
CA GLY A 200 1.36 0.79 15.89
C GLY A 200 2.81 0.41 15.59
N PRO A 201 3.24 -0.83 15.84
CA PRO A 201 4.62 -1.23 15.66
C PRO A 201 5.04 -1.18 14.19
N SER A 202 6.29 -0.78 13.93
CA SER A 202 6.83 -0.80 12.57
C SER A 202 7.07 -2.23 12.08
N MET A 203 7.12 -2.41 10.76
CA MET A 203 7.41 -3.72 10.16
C MET A 203 8.79 -4.25 10.57
N GLU A 204 9.74 -3.36 10.87
CA GLU A 204 11.09 -3.73 11.30
C GLU A 204 11.08 -4.24 12.75
N GLN A 205 10.36 -3.55 13.63
CA GLN A 205 10.15 -3.99 15.00
C GLN A 205 9.47 -5.37 15.09
N LEU A 206 8.53 -5.64 14.18
CA LEU A 206 7.82 -6.93 14.12
C LEU A 206 8.67 -8.09 13.55
N ARG A 207 9.84 -7.79 12.98
CA ARG A 207 10.77 -8.80 12.45
C ARG A 207 11.85 -9.18 13.45
N GLY A 208 12.03 -8.40 14.53
CA GLY A 208 12.96 -8.69 15.61
C GLY A 208 12.52 -9.89 16.46
N ASP A 209 13.43 -10.38 17.30
CA ASP A 209 13.18 -11.52 18.20
C ASP A 209 12.14 -11.17 19.26
N ASP A 210 12.07 -9.91 19.68
CA ASP A 210 11.17 -9.40 20.72
C ASP A 210 9.79 -8.98 20.22
N ARG A 211 9.35 -9.49 19.05
CA ARG A 211 8.09 -9.09 18.38
C ARG A 211 6.86 -9.12 19.28
N VAL A 212 6.78 -10.07 20.21
CA VAL A 212 5.63 -10.19 21.15
C VAL A 212 5.63 -9.04 22.14
N GLN A 213 6.80 -8.74 22.74
CA GLN A 213 6.94 -7.64 23.69
C GLN A 213 6.69 -6.29 23.01
N VAL A 214 7.17 -6.12 21.78
CA VAL A 214 6.90 -4.95 20.95
C VAL A 214 5.39 -4.82 20.69
N MET A 215 4.69 -5.88 20.29
CA MET A 215 3.24 -5.84 20.11
C MET A 215 2.51 -5.46 21.40
N LEU A 216 2.93 -6.01 22.53
CA LEU A 216 2.37 -5.69 23.84
C LEU A 216 2.60 -4.23 24.24
N SER A 217 3.72 -3.61 23.87
CA SER A 217 3.98 -2.20 24.18
C SER A 217 3.04 -1.23 23.44
N TYR A 218 2.45 -1.66 22.30
CA TYR A 218 1.49 -0.87 21.53
C TYR A 218 0.01 -1.16 21.87
N TRP A 219 -0.27 -1.92 22.97
CA TRP A 219 -1.66 -2.27 23.31
C TRP A 219 -2.61 -1.07 23.46
N PRO A 220 -2.20 0.11 24.02
CA PRO A 220 -3.12 1.23 24.15
C PRO A 220 -3.58 1.79 22.80
N GLN A 221 -2.63 1.87 21.81
CA GLN A 221 -2.95 2.30 20.46
C GLN A 221 -3.90 1.33 19.77
N MET A 222 -3.67 0.02 19.91
CA MET A 222 -4.53 -1.02 19.36
C MET A 222 -5.92 -1.01 19.98
N LEU A 223 -6.02 -0.82 21.29
CA LEU A 223 -7.29 -0.70 22.00
C LEU A 223 -8.07 0.54 21.55
N LEU A 224 -7.39 1.69 21.44
CA LEU A 224 -8.03 2.93 20.97
C LEU A 224 -8.57 2.76 19.53
N LEU A 225 -7.80 2.16 18.63
CA LEU A 225 -8.26 1.87 17.28
C LEU A 225 -9.44 0.90 17.27
N LEU A 226 -9.43 -0.12 18.12
CA LEU A 226 -10.54 -1.07 18.27
C LEU A 226 -11.82 -0.35 18.73
N ILE A 227 -11.73 0.54 19.73
CA ILE A 227 -12.85 1.33 20.22
C ILE A 227 -13.42 2.23 19.12
N VAL A 228 -12.57 2.99 18.44
CA VAL A 228 -12.96 3.89 17.35
C VAL A 228 -13.56 3.12 16.18
N GLY A 229 -12.91 2.04 15.75
CA GLY A 229 -13.40 1.18 14.67
C GLY A 229 -14.74 0.53 14.99
N THR A 230 -14.90 0.01 16.21
CA THR A 230 -16.16 -0.56 16.67
C THR A 230 -17.27 0.49 16.73
N ALA A 231 -16.98 1.70 17.22
CA ALA A 231 -17.96 2.78 17.27
C ALA A 231 -18.44 3.18 15.86
N ILE A 232 -17.53 3.29 14.88
CA ILE A 232 -17.88 3.55 13.48
C ILE A 232 -18.71 2.39 12.91
N PHE A 233 -18.28 1.15 13.13
CA PHE A 233 -19.00 -0.03 12.67
C PHE A 233 -20.42 -0.09 13.20
N LEU A 234 -20.61 0.10 14.52
CA LEU A 234 -21.93 0.13 15.14
C LEU A 234 -22.80 1.28 14.62
N ALA A 235 -22.18 2.45 14.37
CA ALA A 235 -22.90 3.57 13.76
C ALA A 235 -23.36 3.24 12.33
N LEU A 236 -22.53 2.58 11.52
CA LEU A 236 -22.90 2.14 10.17
C LEU A 236 -23.98 1.06 10.18
N VAL A 237 -23.86 0.04 11.04
CA VAL A 237 -24.90 -0.98 11.23
C VAL A 237 -26.25 -0.32 11.59
N ARG A 238 -26.22 0.66 12.48
CA ARG A 238 -27.40 1.41 12.85
C ARG A 238 -28.01 2.18 11.68
N VAL A 239 -27.19 2.84 10.85
CA VAL A 239 -27.65 3.53 9.63
C VAL A 239 -28.40 2.57 8.73
N LEU A 240 -27.89 1.35 8.56
CA LEU A 240 -28.52 0.32 7.73
C LEU A 240 -29.83 -0.21 8.32
N LEU A 241 -29.93 -0.37 9.66
CA LEU A 241 -31.08 -1.00 10.30
C LEU A 241 -32.28 -0.04 10.58
N ILE A 242 -32.00 1.25 10.81
CA ILE A 242 -33.03 2.17 11.36
C ILE A 242 -33.83 2.92 10.28
N HIS A 243 -33.35 2.97 9.05
CA HIS A 243 -34.08 3.73 8.02
C HIS A 243 -35.39 3.05 7.59
N LYS A 244 -36.50 3.60 8.07
CA LYS A 244 -37.88 3.14 7.69
C LYS A 244 -38.34 3.58 6.31
N LYS A 245 -37.70 4.58 5.67
CA LYS A 245 -38.03 5.07 4.35
C LYS A 245 -36.89 4.73 3.38
N LYS A 246 -37.22 4.14 2.24
CA LYS A 246 -36.30 3.83 1.13
C LYS A 246 -35.82 5.14 0.45
N SER A 247 -34.95 5.90 1.14
CA SER A 247 -34.34 7.08 0.52
C SER A 247 -33.24 6.67 -0.47
N ARG A 248 -32.91 7.57 -1.40
CA ARG A 248 -31.80 7.39 -2.34
C ARG A 248 -30.47 7.13 -1.63
N GLU A 249 -30.21 7.87 -0.55
CA GLU A 249 -29.01 7.78 0.27
C GLU A 249 -28.89 6.40 0.93
N GLN A 250 -30.00 5.89 1.43
CA GLN A 250 -30.03 4.55 2.02
C GLN A 250 -29.74 3.44 1.00
N HIS A 251 -30.27 3.55 -0.22
CA HIS A 251 -29.93 2.60 -1.28
C HIS A 251 -28.44 2.64 -1.62
N ALA A 252 -27.83 3.84 -1.61
CA ALA A 252 -26.40 3.99 -1.80
C ALA A 252 -25.58 3.39 -0.65
N ASP A 253 -26.03 3.55 0.62
CA ASP A 253 -25.37 2.94 1.77
C ASP A 253 -25.42 1.40 1.69
N TYR A 254 -26.57 0.82 1.34
CA TYR A 254 -26.66 -0.63 1.10
C TYR A 254 -25.76 -1.07 -0.04
N PHE A 255 -25.71 -0.28 -1.12
CA PHE A 255 -24.86 -0.56 -2.26
C PHE A 255 -23.37 -0.57 -1.87
N PHE A 256 -22.86 0.49 -1.26
CA PHE A 256 -21.47 0.56 -0.86
C PHE A 256 -21.11 -0.46 0.22
N THR A 257 -22.03 -0.79 1.12
CA THR A 257 -21.85 -1.87 2.09
C THR A 257 -21.73 -3.23 1.38
N SER A 258 -22.59 -3.50 0.41
CA SER A 258 -22.52 -4.73 -0.40
C SER A 258 -21.20 -4.79 -1.18
N VAL A 259 -20.79 -3.68 -1.81
CA VAL A 259 -19.51 -3.59 -2.53
C VAL A 259 -18.34 -3.88 -1.59
N PHE A 260 -18.31 -3.26 -0.41
CA PHE A 260 -17.25 -3.49 0.58
C PHE A 260 -17.20 -4.95 1.02
N VAL A 261 -18.34 -5.53 1.41
CA VAL A 261 -18.41 -6.91 1.90
C VAL A 261 -17.99 -7.90 0.83
N ILE A 262 -18.52 -7.76 -0.40
CA ILE A 262 -18.18 -8.68 -1.49
C ILE A 262 -16.69 -8.55 -1.85
N ALA A 263 -16.18 -7.33 -1.99
CA ALA A 263 -14.77 -7.11 -2.31
C ALA A 263 -13.83 -7.61 -1.19
N PHE A 264 -14.23 -7.45 0.07
CA PHE A 264 -13.51 -7.99 1.22
C PHE A 264 -13.46 -9.53 1.21
N LEU A 265 -14.61 -10.16 0.98
CA LEU A 265 -14.71 -11.63 0.90
C LEU A 265 -13.89 -12.19 -0.28
N LEU A 266 -13.88 -11.52 -1.42
CA LEU A 266 -13.05 -11.92 -2.57
C LEU A 266 -11.55 -11.81 -2.26
N GLY A 267 -11.13 -10.73 -1.61
CA GLY A 267 -9.74 -10.56 -1.16
C GLY A 267 -9.32 -11.60 -0.14
N LEU A 268 -10.20 -11.89 0.82
CA LEU A 268 -9.99 -12.94 1.83
C LEU A 268 -9.92 -14.33 1.20
N LEU A 269 -10.84 -14.64 0.28
CA LEU A 269 -10.85 -15.91 -0.45
C LEU A 269 -9.54 -16.12 -1.22
N LEU A 270 -9.06 -15.09 -1.92
CA LEU A 270 -7.78 -15.17 -2.60
C LEU A 270 -6.63 -15.43 -1.63
N ALA A 271 -6.60 -14.73 -0.49
CA ALA A 271 -5.56 -14.94 0.52
C ALA A 271 -5.54 -16.36 1.05
N ILE A 272 -6.72 -16.97 1.27
CA ILE A 272 -6.86 -18.36 1.73
C ILE A 272 -6.43 -19.34 0.64
N VAL A 273 -6.98 -19.22 -0.56
CA VAL A 273 -6.77 -20.20 -1.66
C VAL A 273 -5.33 -20.15 -2.16
N ALA A 274 -4.82 -18.95 -2.39
CA ALA A 274 -3.46 -18.77 -2.87
C ALA A 274 -2.40 -18.85 -1.75
N LYS A 275 -2.80 -18.97 -0.48
CA LYS A 275 -1.93 -18.98 0.71
C LYS A 275 -0.96 -17.79 0.70
N THR A 276 -1.45 -16.62 0.31
CA THR A 276 -0.66 -15.40 0.18
C THR A 276 -0.92 -14.43 1.31
N ASN A 277 0.07 -13.60 1.65
CA ASN A 277 -0.14 -12.52 2.59
C ASN A 277 -1.01 -11.44 1.95
N TRP A 278 -2.13 -11.16 2.58
CA TRP A 278 -2.98 -10.04 2.22
C TRP A 278 -2.47 -8.76 2.89
N VAL A 279 -2.04 -7.80 2.10
CA VAL A 279 -1.41 -6.58 2.61
C VAL A 279 -2.23 -5.34 2.23
N PRO A 280 -2.23 -4.28 3.07
CA PRO A 280 -3.05 -3.09 2.87
C PRO A 280 -2.89 -2.45 1.50
N ARG A 281 -1.66 -2.37 0.98
CA ARG A 281 -1.37 -1.75 -0.34
C ARG A 281 -2.11 -2.37 -1.52
N HIS A 282 -2.49 -3.64 -1.42
CA HIS A 282 -3.27 -4.34 -2.44
C HIS A 282 -4.78 -4.21 -2.20
N SER A 283 -5.21 -3.51 -1.16
CA SER A 283 -6.60 -3.41 -0.70
C SER A 283 -7.22 -2.02 -0.88
N TYR A 284 -6.60 -1.15 -1.71
CA TYR A 284 -7.11 0.20 -2.00
C TYR A 284 -8.56 0.18 -2.51
N TYR A 285 -8.98 -0.89 -3.17
CA TYR A 285 -10.34 -1.08 -3.65
C TYR A 285 -11.39 -1.18 -2.53
N LEU A 286 -10.97 -1.53 -1.29
CA LEU A 286 -11.84 -1.51 -0.10
C LEU A 286 -11.96 -0.11 0.50
N TRP A 287 -10.95 0.73 0.31
CA TRP A 287 -10.94 2.07 0.88
C TRP A 287 -11.99 2.98 0.26
N LEU A 288 -12.20 2.89 -1.05
CA LEU A 288 -13.16 3.75 -1.76
C LEU A 288 -14.60 3.60 -1.25
N PRO A 289 -15.17 2.38 -1.13
CA PRO A 289 -16.49 2.23 -0.51
C PRO A 289 -16.51 2.67 0.96
N LEU A 290 -15.44 2.49 1.74
CA LEU A 290 -15.35 2.98 3.11
C LEU A 290 -15.36 4.51 3.18
N ALA A 291 -14.65 5.20 2.28
CA ALA A 291 -14.66 6.66 2.20
C ALA A 291 -16.05 7.23 1.86
N MET A 292 -16.90 6.43 1.21
CA MET A 292 -18.31 6.77 0.95
C MET A 292 -19.22 6.43 2.15
N LEU A 293 -18.92 5.38 2.90
CA LEU A 293 -19.75 4.88 4.00
C LEU A 293 -19.50 5.59 5.33
N ILE A 294 -18.24 5.86 5.69
CA ILE A 294 -17.90 6.46 7.00
C ILE A 294 -18.66 7.76 7.25
N PRO A 295 -18.80 8.69 6.30
CA PRO A 295 -19.61 9.89 6.49
C PRO A 295 -21.11 9.62 6.72
N SER A 296 -21.65 8.48 6.31
CA SER A 296 -23.05 8.12 6.54
C SER A 296 -23.34 7.96 8.03
N ALA A 297 -22.33 7.58 8.83
CA ALA A 297 -22.44 7.55 10.29
C ALA A 297 -22.80 8.91 10.89
N LEU A 298 -22.48 10.01 10.18
CA LEU A 298 -22.71 11.41 10.60
C LEU A 298 -24.04 11.99 10.11
N SER A 299 -24.75 11.30 9.22
CA SER A 299 -25.91 11.87 8.49
C SER A 299 -27.19 11.96 9.33
N GLN A 300 -27.25 11.32 10.49
CA GLN A 300 -28.43 11.32 11.33
C GLN A 300 -28.57 12.63 12.13
N ARG A 301 -29.67 13.34 11.92
CA ARG A 301 -30.09 14.50 12.74
C ARG A 301 -31.22 14.08 13.68
N PRO A 302 -30.96 13.50 14.85
CA PRO A 302 -32.00 13.24 15.83
C PRO A 302 -32.36 14.53 16.56
N SER A 303 -33.58 14.62 17.06
CA SER A 303 -34.02 15.71 17.94
C SER A 303 -33.14 15.77 19.20
N ILE A 304 -32.79 17.00 19.62
CA ILE A 304 -32.01 17.28 20.82
C ILE A 304 -32.70 16.61 22.03
N GLY A 305 -31.92 15.94 22.90
CA GLY A 305 -32.43 15.26 24.11
C GLY A 305 -32.82 13.79 23.91
N SER A 306 -32.93 13.28 22.69
CA SER A 306 -33.25 11.87 22.45
C SER A 306 -32.03 10.94 22.62
N LYS A 307 -32.26 9.64 22.98
CA LYS A 307 -31.21 8.62 22.95
C LYS A 307 -30.48 8.56 21.57
N ARG A 308 -31.19 8.91 20.49
CA ARG A 308 -30.66 8.99 19.14
C ARG A 308 -29.64 10.12 18.98
N TYR A 309 -29.79 11.23 19.70
CA TYR A 309 -28.85 12.35 19.70
C TYR A 309 -27.49 11.95 20.27
N ARG A 310 -27.47 11.27 21.43
CA ARG A 310 -26.21 10.79 22.04
C ARG A 310 -25.42 9.85 21.13
N VAL A 311 -26.10 8.94 20.45
CA VAL A 311 -25.43 8.01 19.52
C VAL A 311 -24.88 8.74 18.27
N SER A 312 -25.56 9.78 17.79
CA SER A 312 -25.03 10.62 16.72
C SER A 312 -23.78 11.39 17.15
N GLN A 313 -23.73 11.86 18.39
CA GLN A 313 -22.53 12.50 18.95
C GLN A 313 -21.36 11.51 19.07
N LEU A 314 -21.61 10.30 19.57
CA LEU A 314 -20.58 9.26 19.63
C LEU A 314 -20.01 8.91 18.25
N ALA A 315 -20.88 8.81 17.23
CA ALA A 315 -20.43 8.60 15.87
C ALA A 315 -19.56 9.75 15.32
N GLN A 316 -19.94 11.01 15.65
CA GLN A 316 -19.13 12.18 15.29
C GLN A 316 -17.76 12.14 15.97
N ILE A 317 -17.73 11.87 17.27
CA ILE A 317 -16.49 11.72 18.04
C ILE A 317 -15.62 10.62 17.41
N ALA A 318 -16.20 9.46 17.09
CA ALA A 318 -15.45 8.35 16.51
C ALA A 318 -14.84 8.71 15.14
N VAL A 319 -15.59 9.40 14.25
CA VAL A 319 -15.05 9.83 12.95
C VAL A 319 -13.96 10.90 13.10
N ILE A 320 -14.15 11.86 14.01
CA ILE A 320 -13.11 12.86 14.32
C ILE A 320 -11.88 12.16 14.91
N SER A 321 -12.05 11.23 15.84
CA SER A 321 -10.96 10.44 16.41
C SER A 321 -10.22 9.66 15.32
N LEU A 322 -10.91 9.07 14.34
CA LEU A 322 -10.28 8.39 13.21
C LEU A 322 -9.38 9.36 12.41
N ILE A 323 -9.83 10.60 12.17
CA ILE A 323 -9.01 11.62 11.49
C ILE A 323 -7.77 11.96 12.34
N VAL A 324 -7.94 12.15 13.65
CA VAL A 324 -6.81 12.44 14.56
C VAL A 324 -5.79 11.29 14.57
N LEU A 325 -6.26 10.04 14.62
CA LEU A 325 -5.38 8.87 14.54
C LEU A 325 -4.61 8.80 13.22
N ASN A 326 -5.25 9.18 12.11
CA ASN A 326 -4.58 9.27 10.81
C ASN A 326 -3.54 10.39 10.78
N ILE A 327 -3.83 11.56 11.37
CA ILE A 327 -2.85 12.66 11.50
C ILE A 327 -1.65 12.19 12.34
N TYR A 328 -1.88 11.49 13.45
CA TYR A 328 -0.80 10.92 14.26
C TYR A 328 0.03 9.89 13.46
N SER A 329 -0.64 9.03 12.68
CA SER A 329 0.04 8.08 11.79
C SER A 329 0.89 8.79 10.73
N LEU A 330 0.40 9.89 10.15
CA LEU A 330 1.17 10.72 9.22
C LEU A 330 2.35 11.41 9.91
N PHE A 331 2.17 11.88 11.14
CA PHE A 331 3.28 12.41 11.93
C PHE A 331 4.38 11.37 12.11
N ASN A 332 4.03 10.13 12.48
CA ASN A 332 4.98 9.04 12.55
C ASN A 332 5.67 8.77 11.20
N TYR A 333 4.91 8.77 10.10
CA TYR A 333 5.47 8.54 8.77
C TYR A 333 6.55 9.56 8.37
N TYR A 334 6.37 10.83 8.76
CA TYR A 334 7.30 11.89 8.36
C TYR A 334 8.43 12.13 9.35
N PHE A 335 8.22 11.91 10.64
CA PHE A 335 9.11 12.40 11.68
C PHE A 335 9.68 11.30 12.59
N ASN A 336 9.10 10.08 12.59
CA ASN A 336 9.57 9.01 13.46
C ASN A 336 10.50 8.07 12.68
N GLU A 337 11.74 7.94 13.14
CA GLU A 337 12.80 7.13 12.51
C GLU A 337 12.40 5.67 12.30
N ASN A 338 11.60 5.10 13.20
CA ASN A 338 11.13 3.71 13.11
C ASN A 338 10.26 3.42 11.87
N TYR A 339 9.75 4.45 11.20
CA TYR A 339 8.89 4.32 10.00
C TYR A 339 9.51 4.92 8.74
N GLN A 340 10.73 5.44 8.85
CA GLN A 340 11.46 5.97 7.69
C GLN A 340 11.76 4.86 6.69
N LYS A 341 11.99 5.25 5.45
CA LYS A 341 12.42 4.34 4.38
C LYS A 341 13.93 4.16 4.39
N ASP A 342 14.39 3.07 3.80
CA ASP A 342 15.81 2.78 3.64
C ASP A 342 16.53 3.97 2.97
N ASP A 343 17.55 4.55 3.63
CA ASP A 343 18.31 5.71 3.12
C ASP A 343 19.42 5.28 2.16
N TYR A 344 19.01 4.84 0.97
CA TYR A 344 19.93 4.52 -0.10
C TYR A 344 20.76 5.72 -0.56
N ARG A 345 20.18 6.93 -0.52
CA ARG A 345 20.84 8.13 -1.00
C ARG A 345 22.09 8.44 -0.21
N SER A 346 21.96 8.59 1.12
CA SER A 346 23.09 8.92 1.98
C SER A 346 24.11 7.81 2.02
N ALA A 347 23.68 6.54 2.05
CA ALA A 347 24.56 5.40 1.99
C ALA A 347 25.42 5.39 0.72
N VAL A 348 24.80 5.61 -0.44
CA VAL A 348 25.52 5.65 -1.72
C VAL A 348 26.45 6.86 -1.82
N GLN A 349 26.03 8.04 -1.38
CA GLN A 349 26.89 9.21 -1.35
C GLN A 349 28.12 8.99 -0.47
N TYR A 350 27.96 8.34 0.69
CA TYR A 350 29.08 7.97 1.55
C TYR A 350 30.05 7.02 0.84
N ILE A 351 29.52 5.99 0.16
CA ILE A 351 30.32 5.02 -0.60
C ILE A 351 31.16 5.75 -1.68
N ILE A 352 30.51 6.60 -2.48
CA ILE A 352 31.16 7.34 -3.58
C ILE A 352 32.26 8.25 -3.02
N LYS A 353 31.96 8.98 -1.93
CA LYS A 353 32.93 9.91 -1.30
C LYS A 353 34.15 9.20 -0.72
N ASN A 354 33.98 7.99 -0.18
CA ASN A 354 35.05 7.24 0.48
C ASN A 354 35.72 6.18 -0.43
N ARG A 355 35.37 6.13 -1.70
CA ARG A 355 35.97 5.26 -2.69
C ARG A 355 37.28 5.87 -3.19
N SER A 356 38.33 5.05 -3.28
CA SER A 356 39.61 5.37 -3.90
C SER A 356 40.05 4.21 -4.81
N SER A 357 41.15 4.36 -5.52
CA SER A 357 41.71 3.27 -6.35
C SER A 357 42.02 1.99 -5.53
N SER A 358 42.33 2.15 -4.26
CA SER A 358 42.64 1.04 -3.33
C SER A 358 41.43 0.61 -2.48
N THR A 359 40.28 1.27 -2.60
CA THR A 359 39.07 0.99 -1.81
C THR A 359 37.96 0.42 -2.70
N GLN A 360 37.46 -0.78 -2.38
CA GLN A 360 36.33 -1.40 -3.05
C GLN A 360 35.12 -1.50 -2.11
N SER A 361 33.93 -1.43 -2.66
CA SER A 361 32.68 -1.59 -1.89
C SER A 361 31.91 -2.83 -2.34
N VAL A 362 31.41 -3.58 -1.36
CA VAL A 362 30.62 -4.81 -1.58
C VAL A 362 29.31 -4.69 -0.82
N PHE A 363 28.17 -4.81 -1.48
CA PHE A 363 26.87 -4.87 -0.79
C PHE A 363 26.46 -6.33 -0.56
N LEU A 364 26.29 -6.69 0.70
CA LEU A 364 25.86 -8.03 1.09
C LEU A 364 24.35 -8.19 1.07
N PHE A 365 23.60 -7.10 1.29
CA PHE A 365 22.14 -7.08 1.22
C PHE A 365 21.67 -5.71 0.74
N GLY A 366 20.70 -5.68 -0.19
CA GLY A 366 20.17 -4.44 -0.75
C GLY A 366 19.69 -4.62 -2.19
N ASN A 367 19.19 -3.53 -2.78
CA ASN A 367 18.71 -3.53 -4.17
C ASN A 367 19.73 -2.87 -5.11
N PRO A 368 20.43 -3.62 -5.97
CA PRO A 368 21.46 -3.07 -6.84
C PRO A 368 20.94 -2.00 -7.81
N ARG A 369 19.66 -2.05 -8.19
CA ARG A 369 19.06 -1.02 -9.05
C ARG A 369 19.00 0.34 -8.36
N LEU A 370 18.79 0.37 -7.04
CA LEU A 370 18.77 1.60 -6.25
C LEU A 370 20.17 2.15 -6.06
N PHE A 371 21.20 1.31 -5.87
CA PHE A 371 22.59 1.76 -5.86
C PHE A 371 22.94 2.48 -7.17
N ARG A 372 22.63 1.88 -8.31
CA ARG A 372 22.85 2.48 -9.63
C ARG A 372 22.06 3.78 -9.84
N TYR A 373 20.82 3.83 -9.39
CA TYR A 373 19.98 5.03 -9.48
C TYR A 373 20.60 6.24 -8.77
N TYR A 374 21.22 6.01 -7.60
CA TYR A 374 21.91 7.06 -6.85
C TYR A 374 23.39 7.27 -7.28
N GLY A 375 23.83 6.65 -8.36
CA GLY A 375 25.12 6.90 -8.98
C GLY A 375 26.23 5.87 -8.66
N ASP A 376 25.94 4.86 -7.84
CA ASP A 376 26.92 3.80 -7.55
C ASP A 376 26.81 2.66 -8.55
N THR A 377 27.66 2.72 -9.58
CA THR A 377 27.77 1.68 -10.61
C THR A 377 28.91 0.69 -10.36
N LEU A 378 29.78 0.96 -9.37
CA LEU A 378 31.04 0.25 -9.14
C LEU A 378 31.02 -0.68 -7.93
N SER A 379 30.01 -0.57 -7.04
CA SER A 379 29.88 -1.52 -5.93
C SER A 379 29.64 -2.93 -6.41
N LEU A 380 30.38 -3.87 -5.82
CA LEU A 380 30.35 -5.28 -6.18
C LEU A 380 29.15 -5.98 -5.52
N ASP A 381 28.55 -6.92 -6.24
CA ASP A 381 27.38 -7.68 -5.76
C ASP A 381 27.81 -8.89 -4.93
N GLY A 382 27.75 -8.74 -3.62
CA GLY A 382 28.02 -9.78 -2.63
C GLY A 382 26.76 -10.44 -2.04
N ARG A 383 25.57 -10.24 -2.64
CA ARG A 383 24.30 -10.74 -2.07
C ARG A 383 24.27 -12.26 -1.86
N LYS A 384 24.91 -13.03 -2.74
CA LYS A 384 25.02 -14.48 -2.56
C LYS A 384 25.78 -14.82 -1.28
N LEU A 385 26.87 -14.12 -1.01
CA LEU A 385 27.65 -14.28 0.23
C LEU A 385 26.86 -13.83 1.45
N GLY A 386 26.12 -12.71 1.33
CA GLY A 386 25.22 -12.24 2.39
C GLY A 386 24.09 -13.22 2.70
N ASP A 387 23.50 -13.86 1.71
CA ASP A 387 22.45 -14.88 1.89
C ASP A 387 23.01 -16.15 2.56
N GLU A 388 24.21 -16.58 2.20
CA GLU A 388 24.92 -17.69 2.82
C GLU A 388 25.19 -17.38 4.30
N LEU A 389 25.71 -16.19 4.60
CA LEU A 389 26.03 -15.72 5.94
C LEU A 389 24.77 -15.65 6.83
N LYS A 390 23.68 -15.10 6.28
CA LYS A 390 22.39 -15.00 6.98
C LYS A 390 21.79 -16.36 7.34
N LYS A 391 21.99 -17.38 6.51
CA LYS A 391 21.50 -18.75 6.76
C LYS A 391 22.34 -19.53 7.75
N GLY A 392 23.41 -18.92 8.31
CA GLY A 392 24.33 -19.58 9.21
C GLY A 392 25.15 -20.70 8.53
N ILE A 393 25.23 -20.69 7.21
CA ILE A 393 26.11 -21.59 6.48
C ILE A 393 27.52 -21.17 6.84
N LYS A 394 28.23 -22.02 7.59
CA LYS A 394 29.64 -21.79 7.95
C LYS A 394 30.45 -21.62 6.68
N ASN A 395 30.79 -20.40 6.36
CA ASN A 395 31.70 -20.07 5.28
C ASN A 395 33.12 -20.10 5.84
N GLU A 396 33.80 -21.25 5.74
CA GLU A 396 35.15 -21.47 6.25
C GLU A 396 36.17 -20.44 5.71
N ASN A 397 35.79 -19.56 4.79
CA ASN A 397 36.66 -18.51 4.26
C ASN A 397 35.85 -17.33 3.68
N PHE A 398 34.97 -16.72 4.48
CA PHE A 398 34.19 -15.55 4.04
C PHE A 398 35.13 -14.38 3.65
N ALA A 399 36.10 -14.04 4.50
CA ALA A 399 37.04 -12.98 4.22
C ALA A 399 37.85 -13.23 2.92
N GLY A 400 38.27 -14.48 2.67
CA GLY A 400 38.96 -14.84 1.43
C GLY A 400 38.05 -14.76 0.18
N LYS A 401 36.75 -15.04 0.30
CA LYS A 401 35.80 -14.83 -0.79
C LYS A 401 35.62 -13.34 -1.09
N ILE A 402 35.55 -12.49 -0.07
CA ILE A 402 35.52 -11.02 -0.21
C ILE A 402 36.81 -10.51 -0.82
N GLU A 403 37.96 -11.01 -0.36
CA GLU A 403 39.28 -10.65 -0.91
C GLU A 403 39.35 -10.94 -2.42
N LYS A 404 38.92 -12.11 -2.86
CA LYS A 404 38.86 -12.49 -4.28
C LYS A 404 37.90 -11.59 -5.06
N LEU A 405 36.71 -11.33 -4.51
CA LEU A 405 35.69 -10.49 -5.15
C LEU A 405 36.19 -9.05 -5.35
N THR A 406 36.99 -8.53 -4.42
CA THR A 406 37.52 -7.17 -4.41
C THR A 406 38.91 -7.04 -5.06
N ASN A 407 39.42 -8.10 -5.71
CA ASN A 407 40.77 -8.13 -6.31
C ASN A 407 41.85 -7.71 -5.29
N ARG A 408 41.76 -8.16 -4.04
CA ARG A 408 42.68 -7.85 -2.95
C ARG A 408 42.83 -6.36 -2.64
N ALA A 409 41.71 -5.62 -2.67
CA ALA A 409 41.73 -4.21 -2.32
C ALA A 409 42.31 -3.97 -0.93
N ASP A 410 43.04 -2.86 -0.74
CA ASP A 410 43.62 -2.48 0.54
C ASP A 410 42.57 -2.14 1.59
N THR A 411 41.44 -1.62 1.15
CA THR A 411 40.30 -1.32 2.03
C THR A 411 39.00 -1.83 1.39
N VAL A 412 38.17 -2.46 2.19
CA VAL A 412 36.85 -2.94 1.76
C VAL A 412 35.75 -2.23 2.55
N LEU A 413 34.77 -1.67 1.85
CA LEU A 413 33.53 -1.16 2.43
C LEU A 413 32.46 -2.24 2.32
N ILE A 414 32.10 -2.85 3.43
CA ILE A 414 30.97 -3.80 3.48
C ILE A 414 29.70 -3.04 3.76
N VAL A 415 28.75 -3.10 2.81
CA VAL A 415 27.49 -2.37 2.86
C VAL A 415 26.36 -3.36 3.14
N VAL A 416 25.65 -3.14 4.22
CA VAL A 416 24.54 -3.99 4.66
C VAL A 416 23.27 -3.15 4.80
N ASN A 417 22.25 -3.48 4.05
CA ASN A 417 20.90 -2.97 4.29
C ASN A 417 20.21 -3.91 5.28
N ARG A 418 19.64 -3.35 6.37
CA ARG A 418 18.92 -4.13 7.39
C ARG A 418 19.84 -5.11 8.12
N ASP A 419 20.84 -4.57 8.78
CA ASP A 419 21.87 -5.32 9.54
C ASP A 419 21.28 -6.27 10.60
N TYR A 420 20.08 -5.97 11.15
CA TYR A 420 19.34 -6.86 12.06
C TYR A 420 19.00 -8.25 11.46
N LEU A 421 19.12 -8.42 10.15
CA LEU A 421 18.98 -9.73 9.49
C LEU A 421 20.20 -10.62 9.69
N PHE A 422 21.28 -10.07 10.23
CA PHE A 422 22.52 -10.77 10.53
C PHE A 422 22.73 -10.82 12.05
N PRO A 423 23.24 -11.93 12.61
CA PRO A 423 23.63 -11.96 14.01
C PRO A 423 24.64 -10.85 14.33
N LYS A 424 24.48 -10.23 15.51
CA LYS A 424 25.37 -9.15 15.94
C LYS A 424 26.84 -9.61 15.96
N GLY A 425 27.73 -8.81 15.39
CA GLY A 425 29.17 -9.09 15.36
C GLY A 425 29.59 -10.17 14.37
N LEU A 426 28.66 -10.76 13.60
CA LEU A 426 28.99 -11.83 12.67
C LEU A 426 29.88 -11.35 11.52
N ILE A 427 29.58 -10.18 10.93
CA ILE A 427 30.35 -9.62 9.82
C ILE A 427 31.76 -9.27 10.29
N GLU A 428 31.88 -8.66 11.45
CA GLU A 428 33.15 -8.31 12.07
C GLU A 428 34.00 -9.56 12.32
N LYS A 429 33.39 -10.61 12.86
CA LYS A 429 34.06 -11.90 13.13
C LYS A 429 34.53 -12.56 11.83
N GLU A 430 33.67 -12.67 10.83
CA GLU A 430 33.99 -13.35 9.57
C GLU A 430 35.02 -12.58 8.71
N MET A 431 35.17 -11.27 8.92
CA MET A 431 36.19 -10.45 8.24
C MET A 431 37.52 -10.43 9.01
N SER A 432 37.52 -10.81 10.31
CA SER A 432 38.68 -10.64 11.20
C SER A 432 39.93 -11.38 10.80
N ASP A 433 39.87 -12.41 9.96
CA ASP A 433 41.04 -13.18 9.53
C ASP A 433 41.97 -12.35 8.64
N LEU A 434 41.45 -11.56 7.73
CA LEU A 434 42.23 -10.82 6.71
C LEU A 434 42.15 -9.30 6.88
N TYR A 435 41.18 -8.78 7.60
CA TYR A 435 40.88 -7.36 7.71
C TYR A 435 40.68 -6.93 9.15
N ASN A 436 40.94 -5.66 9.45
CA ASN A 436 40.64 -5.05 10.74
C ASN A 436 39.41 -4.12 10.58
N LEU A 437 38.49 -4.10 11.53
CA LEU A 437 37.44 -3.09 11.54
C LEU A 437 38.05 -1.74 11.96
N ASP A 438 37.99 -0.75 11.08
CA ASP A 438 38.48 0.61 11.32
C ASP A 438 37.34 1.50 11.84
N SER A 439 36.20 1.49 11.11
CA SER A 439 35.06 2.32 11.44
C SER A 439 33.75 1.72 10.91
N GLN A 440 32.67 2.17 11.51
CA GLN A 440 31.32 1.87 11.02
C GLN A 440 30.46 3.13 10.99
N VAL A 441 29.62 3.26 9.96
CA VAL A 441 28.69 4.38 9.82
C VAL A 441 27.28 3.84 9.62
N ASN A 442 26.32 4.43 10.33
CA ASN A 442 24.92 4.03 10.27
C ASN A 442 24.10 5.08 9.53
N PHE A 443 23.22 4.62 8.66
CA PHE A 443 22.13 5.38 8.03
C PHE A 443 20.82 4.66 8.32
N THR A 444 19.68 5.24 8.02
CA THR A 444 18.39 4.58 8.22
C THR A 444 18.37 3.25 7.45
N TYR A 445 18.38 2.14 8.20
CA TYR A 445 18.45 0.75 7.73
C TYR A 445 19.68 0.37 6.91
N PHE A 446 20.74 1.19 6.93
CA PHE A 446 22.03 0.84 6.36
C PHE A 446 23.12 0.90 7.40
N LYS A 447 24.03 -0.05 7.32
CA LYS A 447 25.29 -0.05 8.05
C LYS A 447 26.42 -0.28 7.06
N ILE A 448 27.44 0.57 7.15
CA ILE A 448 28.63 0.50 6.31
C ILE A 448 29.80 0.31 7.21
N TYR A 449 30.51 -0.79 7.02
CA TYR A 449 31.72 -1.13 7.75
C TYR A 449 32.93 -0.85 6.86
N ARG A 450 33.96 -0.27 7.43
CA ARG A 450 35.23 -0.03 6.76
C ARG A 450 36.28 -1.00 7.31
N PHE A 451 36.83 -1.81 6.43
CA PHE A 451 37.79 -2.87 6.72
C PHE A 451 39.08 -2.68 5.94
N PRO A 452 40.13 -2.00 6.49
CA PRO A 452 41.48 -2.05 5.95
C PRO A 452 42.06 -3.45 6.09
N ARG A 453 42.82 -3.85 5.08
CA ARG A 453 43.50 -5.12 5.05
C ARG A 453 44.61 -5.15 6.13
N LYS A 454 44.81 -6.28 6.79
CA LYS A 454 45.94 -6.48 7.70
C LYS A 454 47.23 -6.41 6.91
N ARG A 455 48.16 -5.56 7.35
CA ARG A 455 49.54 -5.58 6.83
C ARG A 455 50.24 -6.74 7.53
N ASN A 456 50.61 -7.74 6.73
CA ASN A 456 51.52 -8.80 7.21
C ASN A 456 52.92 -8.22 7.45
#